data_698bc1c6cba8e1bc8c55a775a978a9bc
#
_entry.id   698bc1c6cba8e1bc8c55a775a978a9bc
#
_cell.length_a   1.000
_cell.length_b   1.000
_cell.length_c   1.000
_cell.angle_alpha   90.00
_cell.angle_beta   90.00
_cell.angle_gamma   90.00
#
_symmetry.space_group_name_H-M   'P 1'
#
loop_
_entity.id
_entity.type
_entity.pdbx_description
1 polymer ?
#
loop_
_entity_poly.entity_id
_entity_poly.type
_entity_poly.pdbx_seq_one_letter_code
_entity_poly.pdbx_strand_id
1 'polypeptide(L)'
;HIFLRGMRYISSLWMSEANEEMWKADFTKMLDMDINAIRIGSHVERDGLYTMCDEMGLLMWQVFPLHYCISDSDDVMNRACDMIRDMGMMLTNHACMGMWSVYKEPEIYSLPDKPNVYFKLCEILKETLGSVDPVRWIHKGDYREGVQNIMIGSCQDGDLDVHTAQIQPNIVEFGSDSVPCLESLKKFIPEDKLWPPHWDTWEYWG
;
A
#
# COMPACT_ATOMS: atom_id res chain seq x y z
N HIS A 1 10.23 20.92 4.04
CA HIS A 1 8.94 20.25 4.18
C HIS A 1 8.40 19.91 2.82
N ILE A 2 7.94 18.68 2.63
CA ILE A 2 7.36 18.18 1.38
C ILE A 2 5.92 17.79 1.71
N PHE A 3 4.98 18.20 0.86
CA PHE A 3 3.62 17.68 0.88
C PHE A 3 3.59 16.42 0.00
N LEU A 4 3.25 15.27 0.60
CA LEU A 4 3.17 14.01 -0.11
C LEU A 4 1.85 13.93 -0.88
N ARG A 5 1.95 13.88 -2.20
CA ARG A 5 0.87 13.50 -3.11
C ARG A 5 1.17 12.08 -3.54
N GLY A 6 0.59 11.13 -2.82
CA GLY A 6 0.92 9.72 -2.95
C GLY A 6 -0.12 8.92 -3.72
N MET A 7 0.33 7.79 -4.24
CA MET A 7 -0.50 6.75 -4.83
C MET A 7 -0.08 5.40 -4.28
N ARG A 8 -1.06 4.53 -3.98
CA ARG A 8 -0.77 3.11 -3.77
C ARG A 8 -0.43 2.48 -5.11
N TYR A 9 0.65 1.74 -5.17
CA TYR A 9 1.14 1.12 -6.39
C TYR A 9 1.27 -0.40 -6.24
N ILE A 10 0.74 -1.10 -7.20
CA ILE A 10 0.94 -2.53 -7.45
C ILE A 10 1.26 -2.64 -8.92
N SER A 11 2.48 -3.04 -9.25
CA SER A 11 3.00 -3.03 -10.62
C SER A 11 2.24 -4.01 -11.53
N SER A 12 1.91 -5.19 -11.04
CA SER A 12 1.08 -6.19 -11.70
C SER A 12 0.52 -7.17 -10.68
N LEU A 13 -0.64 -7.76 -10.97
CA LEU A 13 -1.15 -8.91 -10.22
C LEU A 13 -0.23 -10.13 -10.37
N TRP A 14 0.50 -10.21 -11.47
CA TRP A 14 1.50 -11.23 -11.76
C TRP A 14 2.89 -10.61 -11.70
N MET A 15 3.59 -10.78 -10.58
CA MET A 15 4.91 -10.16 -10.37
C MET A 15 5.93 -10.52 -11.46
N SER A 16 5.75 -11.65 -12.14
CA SER A 16 6.59 -12.06 -13.27
C SER A 16 6.42 -11.19 -14.52
N GLU A 17 5.31 -10.48 -14.65
CA GLU A 17 5.03 -9.59 -15.77
C GLU A 17 5.58 -8.17 -15.55
N ALA A 18 5.81 -7.81 -14.30
CA ALA A 18 6.37 -6.51 -13.95
C ALA A 18 7.78 -6.36 -14.55
N ASN A 19 8.02 -5.26 -15.23
CA ASN A 19 9.29 -4.95 -15.89
C ASN A 19 9.57 -3.44 -15.92
N GLU A 20 10.79 -3.08 -16.28
CA GLU A 20 11.26 -1.69 -16.29
C GLU A 20 10.47 -0.80 -17.25
N GLU A 21 10.07 -1.30 -18.41
CA GLU A 21 9.29 -0.53 -19.38
C GLU A 21 7.92 -0.15 -18.81
N MET A 22 7.26 -1.09 -18.15
CA MET A 22 5.97 -0.87 -17.50
C MET A 22 6.11 0.13 -16.33
N TRP A 23 7.09 -0.06 -15.46
CA TRP A 23 7.33 0.86 -14.34
C TRP A 23 7.61 2.28 -14.84
N LYS A 24 8.47 2.42 -15.85
CA LYS A 24 8.79 3.72 -16.43
C LYS A 24 7.57 4.42 -17.02
N ALA A 25 6.72 3.67 -17.73
CA ALA A 25 5.48 4.21 -18.29
C ALA A 25 4.52 4.69 -17.20
N ASP A 26 4.35 3.90 -16.14
CA ASP A 26 3.48 4.25 -15.01
C ASP A 26 4.02 5.43 -14.21
N PHE A 27 5.31 5.44 -13.88
CA PHE A 27 5.92 6.52 -13.11
C PHE A 27 5.96 7.83 -13.89
N THR A 28 6.14 7.77 -15.21
CA THR A 28 6.00 8.98 -16.05
C THR A 28 4.60 9.58 -15.93
N LYS A 29 3.55 8.76 -16.02
CA LYS A 29 2.16 9.23 -15.84
C LYS A 29 1.92 9.80 -14.43
N MET A 30 2.48 9.15 -13.41
CA MET A 30 2.35 9.64 -12.03
C MET A 30 3.00 11.02 -11.87
N LEU A 31 4.20 11.21 -12.41
CA LEU A 31 4.90 12.50 -12.37
C LEU A 31 4.14 13.58 -13.16
N ASP A 32 3.55 13.23 -14.32
CA ASP A 32 2.71 14.14 -15.10
C ASP A 32 1.43 14.58 -14.33
N MET A 33 0.99 13.77 -13.35
CA MET A 33 -0.10 14.10 -12.42
C MET A 33 0.38 14.76 -11.12
N ASP A 34 1.64 15.21 -11.06
CA ASP A 34 2.25 15.75 -9.84
C ASP A 34 2.30 14.78 -8.65
N ILE A 35 2.19 13.48 -8.85
CA ILE A 35 2.44 12.48 -7.81
C ILE A 35 3.95 12.45 -7.50
N ASN A 36 4.30 12.57 -6.24
CA ASN A 36 5.69 12.59 -5.79
C ASN A 36 6.06 11.47 -4.81
N ALA A 37 5.09 10.62 -4.49
CA ALA A 37 5.31 9.48 -3.60
C ALA A 37 4.48 8.27 -4.04
N ILE A 38 5.03 7.08 -3.85
CA ILE A 38 4.31 5.82 -4.02
C ILE A 38 4.35 5.00 -2.74
N ARG A 39 3.26 4.33 -2.44
CA ARG A 39 3.16 3.39 -1.33
C ARG A 39 3.04 1.98 -1.87
N ILE A 40 4.03 1.13 -1.58
CA ILE A 40 3.97 -0.29 -1.88
C ILE A 40 3.53 -1.01 -0.62
N GLY A 41 2.38 -1.65 -0.71
CA GLY A 41 1.77 -2.37 0.39
C GLY A 41 1.68 -3.87 0.12
N SER A 42 1.99 -4.66 1.17
CA SER A 42 1.81 -6.11 1.20
C SER A 42 2.77 -6.93 0.32
N HIS A 43 3.77 -6.33 -0.29
CA HIS A 43 4.86 -7.02 -1.00
C HIS A 43 6.13 -6.17 -1.06
N VAL A 44 7.22 -6.78 -1.43
CA VAL A 44 8.49 -6.11 -1.75
C VAL A 44 8.75 -6.35 -3.24
N GLU A 45 9.02 -5.29 -3.96
CA GLU A 45 9.31 -5.36 -5.39
C GLU A 45 10.76 -5.72 -5.66
N ARG A 46 11.07 -5.95 -6.93
CA ARG A 46 12.45 -6.13 -7.37
C ARG A 46 13.24 -4.83 -7.25
N ASP A 47 14.51 -4.95 -6.97
CA ASP A 47 15.46 -3.86 -6.78
C ASP A 47 15.42 -2.78 -7.88
N GLY A 48 15.24 -3.19 -9.14
CA GLY A 48 15.12 -2.27 -10.28
C GLY A 48 13.99 -1.24 -10.16
N LEU A 49 12.89 -1.55 -9.46
CA LEU A 49 11.83 -0.59 -9.22
C LEU A 49 12.29 0.53 -8.29
N TYR A 50 12.99 0.20 -7.21
CA TYR A 50 13.52 1.20 -6.27
C TYR A 50 14.61 2.04 -6.92
N THR A 51 15.49 1.43 -7.72
CA THR A 51 16.48 2.14 -8.52
C THR A 51 15.80 3.14 -9.46
N MET A 52 14.72 2.76 -10.13
CA MET A 52 13.96 3.66 -10.99
C MET A 52 13.29 4.80 -10.19
N CYS A 53 12.80 4.53 -8.99
CA CYS A 53 12.29 5.59 -8.10
C CYS A 53 13.39 6.57 -7.69
N ASP A 54 14.61 6.07 -7.40
CA ASP A 54 15.78 6.91 -7.12
C ASP A 54 16.08 7.85 -8.29
N GLU A 55 16.11 7.33 -9.51
CA GLU A 55 16.42 8.07 -10.73
C GLU A 55 15.33 9.08 -11.12
N MET A 56 14.06 8.73 -10.92
CA MET A 56 12.91 9.55 -11.30
C MET A 56 12.46 10.53 -10.20
N GLY A 57 13.00 10.40 -8.99
CA GLY A 57 12.68 11.29 -7.86
C GLY A 57 11.33 11.03 -7.19
N LEU A 58 10.84 9.80 -7.23
CA LEU A 58 9.64 9.37 -6.52
C LEU A 58 9.99 8.87 -5.12
N LEU A 59 9.36 9.43 -4.09
CA LEU A 59 9.54 8.94 -2.73
C LEU A 59 8.80 7.62 -2.53
N MET A 60 9.41 6.74 -1.72
CA MET A 60 8.85 5.42 -1.42
C MET A 60 8.37 5.33 0.02
N TRP A 61 7.13 4.88 0.20
CA TRP A 61 6.60 4.36 1.45
C TRP A 61 6.45 2.85 1.36
N GLN A 62 7.41 2.12 1.93
CA GLN A 62 7.38 0.66 1.92
C GLN A 62 6.61 0.12 3.12
N VAL A 63 5.64 -0.74 2.86
CA VAL A 63 4.95 -1.52 3.89
C VAL A 63 5.55 -2.91 3.94
N PHE A 64 5.89 -3.39 5.13
CA PHE A 64 6.32 -4.77 5.33
C PHE A 64 5.17 -5.73 5.02
N PRO A 65 5.42 -6.88 4.35
CA PRO A 65 4.37 -7.79 3.87
C PRO A 65 3.62 -8.57 4.97
N LEU A 66 3.20 -7.88 6.02
CA LEU A 66 2.28 -8.41 7.01
C LEU A 66 0.90 -7.77 6.86
N HIS A 67 -0.09 -8.61 6.65
CA HIS A 67 -1.48 -8.25 6.44
C HIS A 67 -2.37 -9.38 6.96
N TYR A 68 -3.59 -9.05 7.37
CA TYR A 68 -4.54 -9.99 7.97
C TYR A 68 -4.09 -10.59 9.31
N CYS A 69 -4.79 -11.64 9.74
CA CYS A 69 -4.48 -12.36 10.97
C CYS A 69 -3.26 -13.26 10.78
N ILE A 70 -2.33 -13.17 11.70
CA ILE A 70 -1.17 -14.05 11.77
C ILE A 70 -1.15 -14.81 13.09
N SER A 71 -0.40 -15.90 13.13
CA SER A 71 -0.15 -16.64 14.36
C SER A 71 0.68 -15.79 15.34
N ASP A 72 0.38 -15.93 16.64
CA ASP A 72 1.13 -15.34 17.75
C ASP A 72 2.27 -16.22 18.26
N SER A 73 2.64 -17.26 17.50
CA SER A 73 3.74 -18.14 17.89
C SER A 73 5.10 -17.44 17.80
N ASP A 74 6.00 -17.80 18.72
CA ASP A 74 7.36 -17.24 18.74
C ASP A 74 8.10 -17.49 17.41
N ASP A 75 7.85 -18.62 16.75
CA ASP A 75 8.44 -18.94 15.46
C ASP A 75 8.01 -17.95 14.37
N VAL A 76 6.73 -17.60 14.29
CA VAL A 76 6.23 -16.58 13.33
C VAL A 76 6.79 -15.20 13.66
N MET A 77 6.84 -14.83 14.94
CA MET A 77 7.39 -13.55 15.37
C MET A 77 8.87 -13.43 15.05
N ASN A 78 9.67 -14.47 15.31
CA ASN A 78 11.09 -14.49 15.00
C ASN A 78 11.34 -14.39 13.48
N ARG A 79 10.61 -15.16 12.67
CA ARG A 79 10.71 -15.08 11.20
C ARG A 79 10.33 -13.70 10.68
N ALA A 80 9.29 -13.08 11.22
CA ALA A 80 8.91 -11.72 10.83
C ALA A 80 10.03 -10.71 11.14
N CYS A 81 10.72 -10.85 12.29
CA CYS A 81 11.86 -10.03 12.65
C CYS A 81 13.05 -10.22 11.69
N ASP A 82 13.34 -11.45 11.31
CA ASP A 82 14.42 -11.72 10.34
C ASP A 82 14.07 -11.15 8.96
N MET A 83 12.84 -11.38 8.48
CA MET A 83 12.38 -10.86 7.18
C MET A 83 12.36 -9.32 7.12
N ILE A 84 11.92 -8.64 8.19
CA ILE A 84 11.88 -7.16 8.17
C ILE A 84 13.30 -6.58 8.25
N ARG A 85 14.20 -7.25 8.93
CA ARG A 85 15.62 -6.88 8.95
C ARG A 85 16.24 -7.00 7.56
N ASP A 86 16.00 -8.11 6.87
CA ASP A 86 16.49 -8.36 5.52
C ASP A 86 15.93 -7.34 4.53
N MET A 87 14.62 -7.03 4.59
CA MET A 87 14.00 -5.98 3.81
C MET A 87 14.66 -4.61 4.07
N GLY A 88 14.86 -4.27 5.35
CA GLY A 88 15.54 -3.04 5.74
C GLY A 88 16.95 -2.96 5.16
N MET A 89 17.75 -4.01 5.32
CA MET A 89 19.13 -4.05 4.79
C MET A 89 19.16 -3.94 3.26
N MET A 90 18.20 -4.53 2.57
CA MET A 90 18.09 -4.47 1.12
C MET A 90 17.75 -3.05 0.62
N LEU A 91 16.83 -2.37 1.29
CA LEU A 91 16.21 -1.15 0.75
C LEU A 91 16.74 0.17 1.35
N THR A 92 17.40 0.14 2.51
CA THR A 92 17.82 1.37 3.20
C THR A 92 18.80 2.23 2.41
N ASN A 93 19.52 1.65 1.44
CA ASN A 93 20.48 2.37 0.60
C ASN A 93 19.81 3.13 -0.57
N HIS A 94 18.53 2.88 -0.87
CA HIS A 94 17.83 3.62 -1.90
C HIS A 94 17.49 5.03 -1.42
N ALA A 95 17.83 6.04 -2.22
CA ALA A 95 17.55 7.44 -1.92
C ALA A 95 16.06 7.75 -1.91
N CYS A 96 15.26 7.01 -2.68
CA CYS A 96 13.81 7.14 -2.74
C CYS A 96 13.13 6.73 -1.42
N MET A 97 13.75 5.89 -0.61
CA MET A 97 13.15 5.43 0.64
C MET A 97 12.87 6.61 1.58
N GLY A 98 11.59 6.93 1.77
CA GLY A 98 11.14 8.02 2.63
C GLY A 98 10.67 7.54 4.00
N MET A 99 9.91 6.45 4.03
CA MET A 99 9.31 5.96 5.27
C MET A 99 8.89 4.49 5.17
N TRP A 100 8.62 3.90 6.34
CA TRP A 100 8.29 2.50 6.51
C TRP A 100 6.98 2.31 7.26
N SER A 101 6.25 1.25 6.94
CA SER A 101 5.20 0.67 7.79
C SER A 101 5.55 -0.77 8.11
N VAL A 102 5.46 -1.17 9.36
CA VAL A 102 5.80 -2.55 9.78
C VAL A 102 4.63 -3.51 9.66
N TYR A 103 3.41 -3.00 9.47
CA TYR A 103 2.21 -3.81 9.32
C TYR A 103 1.17 -3.04 8.49
N LYS A 104 0.34 -3.75 7.73
CA LYS A 104 -0.84 -3.19 7.09
C LYS A 104 -2.08 -3.51 7.93
N GLU A 105 -2.83 -2.49 8.33
CA GLU A 105 -4.15 -2.60 8.97
C GLU A 105 -4.21 -3.58 10.18
N PRO A 106 -3.33 -3.43 11.20
CA PRO A 106 -3.27 -4.38 12.31
C PRO A 106 -4.55 -4.42 13.16
N GLU A 107 -5.37 -3.37 13.14
CA GLU A 107 -6.58 -3.26 13.96
C GLU A 107 -7.81 -3.92 13.32
N ILE A 108 -7.93 -3.90 12.00
CA ILE A 108 -9.09 -4.44 11.30
C ILE A 108 -9.19 -5.96 11.49
N TYR A 109 -8.03 -6.61 11.62
CA TYR A 109 -7.91 -8.07 11.69
C TYR A 109 -7.48 -8.57 13.06
N SER A 110 -7.66 -7.76 14.11
CA SER A 110 -7.36 -8.20 15.47
C SER A 110 -8.25 -9.39 15.86
N LEU A 111 -7.63 -10.42 16.45
CA LEU A 111 -8.37 -11.54 17.00
C LEU A 111 -9.19 -11.06 18.20
N PRO A 112 -10.52 -11.34 18.26
CA PRO A 112 -11.36 -10.88 19.36
C PRO A 112 -10.84 -11.26 20.74
N ASP A 113 -10.24 -12.45 20.85
CA ASP A 113 -9.72 -12.99 22.09
C ASP A 113 -8.28 -12.53 22.43
N LYS A 114 -7.57 -11.89 21.48
CA LYS A 114 -6.17 -11.49 21.62
C LYS A 114 -5.88 -10.14 20.97
N PRO A 115 -6.55 -9.06 21.36
CA PRO A 115 -6.43 -7.76 20.67
C PRO A 115 -5.02 -7.15 20.75
N ASN A 116 -4.21 -7.55 21.72
CA ASN A 116 -2.89 -6.95 21.95
C ASN A 116 -1.72 -7.66 21.25
N VAL A 117 -1.97 -8.80 20.60
CA VAL A 117 -0.89 -9.59 19.96
C VAL A 117 -0.23 -8.82 18.84
N TYR A 118 -1.04 -8.22 17.98
CA TYR A 118 -0.54 -7.45 16.83
C TYR A 118 0.21 -6.20 17.24
N PHE A 119 -0.23 -5.54 18.32
CA PHE A 119 0.46 -4.34 18.82
C PHE A 119 1.84 -4.66 19.34
N LYS A 120 1.97 -5.76 20.10
CA LYS A 120 3.28 -6.21 20.57
C LYS A 120 4.21 -6.55 19.41
N LEU A 121 3.70 -7.23 18.38
CA LEU A 121 4.47 -7.54 17.19
C LEU A 121 4.89 -6.26 16.45
N CYS A 122 3.99 -5.29 16.26
CA CYS A 122 4.33 -4.01 15.63
C CYS A 122 5.45 -3.26 16.36
N GLU A 123 5.47 -3.28 17.71
CA GLU A 123 6.56 -2.71 18.50
C GLU A 123 7.89 -3.41 18.20
N ILE A 124 7.90 -4.74 18.29
CA ILE A 124 9.12 -5.55 18.05
C ILE A 124 9.65 -5.32 16.63
N LEU A 125 8.75 -5.32 15.62
CA LEU A 125 9.14 -5.08 14.24
C LEU A 125 9.68 -3.67 14.02
N LYS A 126 9.07 -2.66 14.65
CA LYS A 126 9.55 -1.27 14.62
C LYS A 126 10.95 -1.14 15.22
N GLU A 127 11.18 -1.76 16.36
CA GLU A 127 12.51 -1.78 16.99
C GLU A 127 13.53 -2.53 16.12
N THR A 128 13.14 -3.66 15.55
CA THR A 128 14.01 -4.46 14.68
C THR A 128 14.41 -3.67 13.44
N LEU A 129 13.46 -3.06 12.75
CA LEU A 129 13.74 -2.23 11.57
C LEU A 129 14.52 -0.97 11.94
N GLY A 130 14.22 -0.34 13.08
CA GLY A 130 14.93 0.82 13.59
C GLY A 130 16.41 0.55 13.92
N SER A 131 16.77 -0.70 14.18
CA SER A 131 18.18 -1.08 14.33
C SER A 131 18.95 -1.08 13.00
N VAL A 132 18.25 -1.20 11.87
CA VAL A 132 18.81 -1.16 10.50
C VAL A 132 18.73 0.25 9.93
N ASP A 133 17.60 0.92 10.12
CA ASP A 133 17.35 2.29 9.63
C ASP A 133 16.92 3.21 10.80
N PRO A 134 17.89 3.79 11.51
CA PRO A 134 17.58 4.64 12.67
C PRO A 134 17.16 6.07 12.28
N VAL A 135 17.11 6.41 11.01
CA VAL A 135 16.92 7.80 10.52
C VAL A 135 15.50 8.04 10.02
N ARG A 136 14.95 7.08 9.27
CA ARG A 136 13.65 7.26 8.63
C ARG A 136 12.50 6.99 9.61
N TRP A 137 11.39 7.64 9.34
CA TRP A 137 10.16 7.38 10.11
C TRP A 137 9.66 5.96 9.86
N ILE A 138 9.48 5.22 10.97
CA ILE A 138 8.96 3.86 10.96
C ILE A 138 7.60 3.89 11.64
N HIS A 139 6.57 3.59 10.89
CA HIS A 139 5.18 3.60 11.29
C HIS A 139 4.70 2.20 11.66
N LYS A 140 3.91 2.08 12.74
CA LYS A 140 3.50 0.77 13.27
C LYS A 140 2.44 0.05 12.44
N GLY A 141 1.59 0.80 11.75
CA GLY A 141 0.50 0.25 10.96
C GLY A 141 -0.61 1.26 10.74
N ASP A 142 -1.46 1.03 9.77
CA ASP A 142 -2.58 1.89 9.46
C ASP A 142 -3.48 2.07 10.68
N TYR A 143 -4.18 3.20 10.78
CA TYR A 143 -4.98 3.65 11.94
C TYR A 143 -4.18 3.95 13.21
N ARG A 144 -2.86 4.06 13.13
CA ARG A 144 -1.98 4.38 14.25
C ARG A 144 -1.09 5.59 13.93
N GLU A 145 -0.56 6.21 14.99
CA GLU A 145 0.50 7.22 14.91
C GLU A 145 0.26 8.33 13.86
N GLY A 146 -1.00 8.77 13.69
CA GLY A 146 -1.35 9.82 12.74
C GLY A 146 -1.55 9.36 11.30
N VAL A 147 -1.85 8.08 11.08
CA VAL A 147 -2.16 7.49 9.77
C VAL A 147 -3.57 6.93 9.76
N GLN A 148 -4.29 7.15 8.68
CA GLN A 148 -5.69 6.75 8.52
C GLN A 148 -5.99 6.28 7.10
N ASN A 149 -6.93 5.34 7.00
CA ASN A 149 -7.62 4.97 5.77
C ASN A 149 -9.03 5.57 5.80
N ILE A 150 -9.54 6.02 4.65
CA ILE A 150 -10.91 6.47 4.45
C ILE A 150 -11.53 5.55 3.40
N MET A 151 -12.31 4.58 3.86
CA MET A 151 -12.86 3.51 3.01
C MET A 151 -14.27 3.82 2.48
N ILE A 152 -14.86 4.96 2.85
CA ILE A 152 -16.17 5.39 2.36
C ILE A 152 -16.06 5.72 0.87
N GLY A 153 -16.99 5.15 0.08
CA GLY A 153 -16.96 5.24 -1.37
C GLY A 153 -16.13 4.15 -2.06
N SER A 154 -15.48 3.28 -1.28
CA SER A 154 -14.83 2.05 -1.73
C SER A 154 -15.53 0.85 -1.10
N CYS A 155 -15.01 0.28 -0.02
CA CYS A 155 -15.59 -0.91 0.61
C CYS A 155 -16.54 -0.61 1.79
N GLN A 156 -16.85 0.66 2.05
CA GLN A 156 -17.76 1.10 3.11
C GLN A 156 -18.76 2.11 2.58
N ASP A 157 -20.02 1.95 2.97
CA ASP A 157 -21.06 2.94 2.73
C ASP A 157 -20.93 4.11 3.71
N GLY A 158 -21.28 5.31 3.27
CA GLY A 158 -21.27 6.50 4.13
C GLY A 158 -21.31 7.81 3.34
N ASP A 159 -21.20 8.90 4.09
CA ASP A 159 -21.20 10.23 3.52
C ASP A 159 -19.81 10.56 2.93
N LEU A 160 -19.75 10.91 1.66
CA LEU A 160 -18.51 11.28 0.96
C LEU A 160 -17.90 12.59 1.48
N ASP A 161 -18.64 13.40 2.22
CA ASP A 161 -18.10 14.62 2.84
C ASP A 161 -16.97 14.33 3.86
N VAL A 162 -16.86 13.09 4.33
CA VAL A 162 -15.74 12.64 5.16
C VAL A 162 -14.38 12.89 4.51
N HIS A 163 -14.30 12.86 3.18
CA HIS A 163 -13.06 13.12 2.44
C HIS A 163 -12.59 14.57 2.54
N THR A 164 -13.46 15.49 2.95
CA THR A 164 -13.12 16.89 3.18
C THR A 164 -12.67 17.18 4.61
N ALA A 165 -12.91 16.24 5.52
CA ALA A 165 -12.54 16.34 6.92
C ALA A 165 -11.16 15.73 7.16
N GLN A 166 -10.14 16.57 7.34
CA GLN A 166 -8.83 16.06 7.74
C GLN A 166 -8.85 15.66 9.22
N ILE A 167 -8.80 14.36 9.47
CA ILE A 167 -8.83 13.79 10.84
C ILE A 167 -7.40 13.47 11.31
N GLN A 168 -6.52 12.99 10.41
CA GLN A 168 -5.14 12.63 10.69
C GLN A 168 -4.18 13.29 9.69
N PRO A 169 -2.90 13.50 10.07
CA PRO A 169 -1.90 14.10 9.19
C PRO A 169 -1.65 13.33 7.88
N ASN A 170 -1.78 12.00 7.93
CA ASN A 170 -1.50 11.13 6.79
C ASN A 170 -2.72 10.28 6.47
N ILE A 171 -3.24 10.42 5.27
CA ILE A 171 -4.29 9.54 4.73
C ILE A 171 -3.61 8.67 3.70
N VAL A 172 -3.59 7.35 3.93
CA VAL A 172 -2.80 6.41 3.13
C VAL A 172 -3.62 5.58 2.16
N GLU A 173 -4.91 5.45 2.40
CA GLU A 173 -5.85 4.86 1.46
C GLU A 173 -7.14 5.67 1.51
N PHE A 174 -7.58 6.17 0.36
CA PHE A 174 -8.82 6.92 0.22
C PHE A 174 -9.24 6.95 -1.26
N GLY A 175 -10.45 7.39 -1.49
CA GLY A 175 -11.04 7.50 -2.82
C GLY A 175 -12.14 6.47 -3.02
N SER A 176 -12.99 6.71 -4.00
CA SER A 176 -14.04 5.79 -4.39
C SER A 176 -13.59 4.86 -5.51
N ASP A 177 -14.17 3.69 -5.54
CA ASP A 177 -14.02 2.77 -6.65
C ASP A 177 -14.55 3.44 -7.93
N SER A 178 -13.87 3.22 -9.03
CA SER A 178 -14.25 3.76 -10.33
C SER A 178 -14.24 2.67 -11.40
N VAL A 179 -15.18 2.77 -12.30
CA VAL A 179 -15.18 1.88 -13.46
C VAL A 179 -14.05 2.23 -14.42
N PRO A 180 -13.45 1.24 -15.09
CA PRO A 180 -12.49 1.48 -16.16
C PRO A 180 -13.09 2.31 -17.30
N CYS A 181 -12.23 2.89 -18.14
CA CYS A 181 -12.70 3.59 -19.33
C CYS A 181 -13.44 2.64 -20.29
N LEU A 182 -14.33 3.23 -21.13
CA LEU A 182 -15.18 2.46 -22.04
C LEU A 182 -14.40 1.50 -22.94
N GLU A 183 -13.23 1.93 -23.42
CA GLU A 183 -12.37 1.13 -24.29
C GLU A 183 -11.86 -0.12 -23.56
N SER A 184 -11.60 0.00 -22.24
CA SER A 184 -11.20 -1.13 -21.41
C SER A 184 -12.37 -2.06 -21.13
N LEU A 185 -13.55 -1.51 -20.78
CA LEU A 185 -14.77 -2.29 -20.55
C LEU A 185 -15.16 -3.12 -21.77
N LYS A 186 -15.07 -2.56 -22.98
CA LYS A 186 -15.38 -3.26 -24.24
C LYS A 186 -14.50 -4.49 -24.52
N LYS A 187 -13.36 -4.63 -23.82
CA LYS A 187 -12.47 -5.81 -24.00
C LYS A 187 -13.03 -7.07 -23.35
N PHE A 188 -13.90 -6.94 -22.36
CA PHE A 188 -14.40 -8.08 -21.58
C PHE A 188 -15.91 -8.06 -21.34
N ILE A 189 -16.60 -6.91 -21.47
CA ILE A 189 -18.06 -6.82 -21.40
C ILE A 189 -18.62 -6.74 -22.83
N PRO A 190 -19.54 -7.64 -23.23
CA PRO A 190 -20.22 -7.54 -24.53
C PRO A 190 -20.92 -6.20 -24.69
N GLU A 191 -20.88 -5.64 -25.90
CA GLU A 191 -21.37 -4.26 -26.15
C GLU A 191 -22.86 -4.09 -25.83
N ASP A 192 -23.67 -5.13 -26.07
CA ASP A 192 -25.11 -5.16 -25.76
C ASP A 192 -25.40 -5.27 -24.25
N LYS A 193 -24.37 -5.48 -23.41
CA LYS A 193 -24.46 -5.57 -21.95
C LYS A 193 -23.83 -4.36 -21.24
N LEU A 194 -23.23 -3.45 -21.99
CA LEU A 194 -22.60 -2.25 -21.41
C LEU A 194 -23.63 -1.21 -20.98
N TRP A 195 -24.67 -1.00 -21.78
CA TRP A 195 -25.66 0.02 -21.48
C TRP A 195 -27.05 -0.29 -22.06
N PRO A 196 -28.14 -0.26 -21.23
CA PRO A 196 -28.03 -0.13 -19.77
C PRO A 196 -27.24 -1.27 -19.14
N PRO A 197 -26.57 -1.07 -17.97
CA PRO A 197 -25.76 -2.10 -17.38
C PRO A 197 -26.54 -3.39 -17.14
N HIS A 198 -26.04 -4.49 -17.63
CA HIS A 198 -26.58 -5.81 -17.33
C HIS A 198 -25.86 -6.35 -16.08
N TRP A 199 -26.47 -6.14 -14.91
CA TRP A 199 -25.82 -6.33 -13.61
C TRP A 199 -25.24 -7.72 -13.42
N ASP A 200 -25.94 -8.79 -13.80
CA ASP A 200 -25.39 -10.15 -13.69
C ASP A 200 -24.07 -10.34 -14.47
N THR A 201 -23.90 -9.60 -15.58
CA THR A 201 -22.64 -9.61 -16.33
C THR A 201 -21.58 -8.73 -15.68
N TRP A 202 -21.99 -7.59 -15.15
CA TRP A 202 -21.06 -6.67 -14.49
C TRP A 202 -20.56 -7.23 -13.16
N GLU A 203 -21.42 -7.85 -12.36
CA GLU A 203 -21.05 -8.49 -11.10
C GLU A 203 -20.05 -9.65 -11.29
N TYR A 204 -20.10 -10.33 -12.43
CA TYR A 204 -19.13 -11.38 -12.73
C TYR A 204 -17.70 -10.83 -12.93
N TRP A 205 -17.58 -9.59 -13.40
CA TRP A 205 -16.30 -8.95 -13.75
C TRP A 205 -15.85 -7.86 -12.75
N GLY A 206 -16.68 -7.56 -11.76
CA GLY A 206 -16.50 -6.47 -10.78
C GLY A 206 -15.99 -6.92 -9.40
#